data_2366733e28e3f58b4d7d9bda699ffb95
#
_entry.id   2366733e28e3f58b4d7d9bda699ffb95
#
_cell.length_a   1.000
_cell.length_b   1.000
_cell.length_c   1.000
_cell.angle_alpha   90.00
_cell.angle_beta   90.00
_cell.angle_gamma   90.00
#
_symmetry.space_group_name_H-M   'P 1'
#
loop_
_entity.id
_entity.type
_entity.pdbx_description
1 polymer ?
#
loop_
_entity_poly.entity_id
_entity_poly.type
_entity_poly.pdbx_seq_one_letter_code
_entity_poly.pdbx_strand_id
1 'polypeptide(L)'
;MPNSAVLKKLLSFRKVMDTKKSKHPLEASFHRDKRLKQRQMGEKLAFLSIAFLVVLEIWGYFVVKTIKPDLLAYQYFRFLLEIPMTFFFFNGHQWALWIFRAGFAFSAPAAIYLCVLLIHRDVYLFLVPTAFIPVILSIIGTIILFASEDFMLHFKHKRHERSIYD
;
A
#
# COMPACT_ATOMS: atom_id res chain seq x y z
N MET A 1 54.93 16.00 -29.13
CA MET A 1 54.21 14.87 -29.74
C MET A 1 53.73 13.97 -28.63
N PRO A 2 52.44 13.70 -28.52
CA PRO A 2 51.93 12.86 -27.45
C PRO A 2 52.39 11.42 -27.62
N ASN A 3 52.86 10.83 -26.53
CA ASN A 3 53.50 9.52 -26.45
C ASN A 3 52.53 8.42 -26.92
N SER A 4 52.84 7.70 -28.01
CA SER A 4 51.98 6.71 -28.67
C SER A 4 51.52 5.58 -27.70
N ALA A 5 52.31 5.36 -26.66
CA ALA A 5 51.98 4.37 -25.62
C ALA A 5 50.78 4.79 -24.72
N VAL A 6 50.66 6.10 -24.44
CA VAL A 6 49.53 6.63 -23.66
C VAL A 6 48.23 6.56 -24.47
N LEU A 7 48.30 6.85 -25.76
CA LEU A 7 47.15 6.77 -26.66
C LEU A 7 46.62 5.33 -26.80
N LYS A 8 47.53 4.36 -26.95
CA LYS A 8 47.14 2.93 -26.98
C LYS A 8 46.49 2.46 -25.68
N LYS A 9 46.98 2.93 -24.54
CA LYS A 9 46.42 2.59 -23.23
C LYS A 9 45.03 3.20 -23.04
N LEU A 10 44.78 4.43 -23.47
CA LEU A 10 43.48 5.08 -23.47
C LEU A 10 42.47 4.39 -24.39
N LEU A 11 42.91 3.99 -25.60
CA LEU A 11 42.06 3.25 -26.54
C LEU A 11 41.72 1.85 -26.04
N SER A 12 42.62 1.17 -25.35
CA SER A 12 42.34 -0.13 -24.74
C SER A 12 41.38 0.00 -23.57
N PHE A 13 41.47 1.03 -22.73
CA PHE A 13 40.52 1.31 -21.66
C PHE A 13 39.14 1.64 -22.19
N ARG A 14 39.05 2.44 -23.26
CA ARG A 14 37.78 2.77 -23.92
C ARG A 14 37.11 1.51 -24.49
N LYS A 15 37.87 0.63 -25.13
CA LYS A 15 37.38 -0.64 -25.69
C LYS A 15 36.91 -1.60 -24.62
N VAL A 16 37.54 -1.64 -23.45
CA VAL A 16 37.13 -2.45 -22.29
C VAL A 16 35.84 -1.87 -21.65
N MET A 17 35.69 -0.56 -21.60
CA MET A 17 34.48 0.09 -21.11
C MET A 17 33.30 -0.14 -22.06
N ASP A 18 33.49 -0.04 -23.37
CA ASP A 18 32.46 -0.26 -24.38
C ASP A 18 32.03 -1.74 -24.45
N THR A 19 32.94 -2.70 -24.28
CA THR A 19 32.62 -4.13 -24.22
C THR A 19 31.90 -4.51 -22.93
N LYS A 20 32.17 -3.83 -21.80
CA LYS A 20 31.42 -4.02 -20.54
C LYS A 20 30.00 -3.47 -20.63
N LYS A 21 29.80 -2.37 -21.39
CA LYS A 21 28.48 -1.76 -21.63
C LYS A 21 27.62 -2.58 -22.60
N SER A 22 28.23 -3.35 -23.53
CA SER A 22 27.51 -4.12 -24.55
C SER A 22 27.14 -5.54 -24.11
N LYS A 23 27.68 -6.04 -22.99
CA LYS A 23 27.47 -7.45 -22.58
C LYS A 23 26.10 -7.76 -21.99
N HIS A 24 25.25 -6.75 -21.63
CA HIS A 24 23.98 -7.03 -20.93
C HIS A 24 22.75 -6.21 -21.35
N PRO A 25 22.46 -5.96 -22.66
CA PRO A 25 21.20 -5.32 -23.01
C PRO A 25 19.97 -6.19 -22.65
N LEU A 26 20.10 -7.51 -22.71
CA LEU A 26 19.05 -8.47 -22.36
C LEU A 26 18.82 -8.55 -20.82
N GLU A 27 19.87 -8.52 -20.02
CA GLU A 27 19.73 -8.48 -18.56
C GLU A 27 19.13 -7.16 -18.10
N ALA A 28 19.53 -6.04 -18.70
CA ALA A 28 18.97 -4.73 -18.39
C ALA A 28 17.48 -4.64 -18.75
N SER A 29 17.06 -5.23 -19.89
CA SER A 29 15.64 -5.30 -20.27
C SER A 29 14.86 -6.21 -19.32
N PHE A 30 15.38 -7.36 -18.98
CA PHE A 30 14.75 -8.30 -18.03
C PHE A 30 14.55 -7.69 -16.64
N HIS A 31 15.55 -6.96 -16.13
CA HIS A 31 15.43 -6.25 -14.86
C HIS A 31 14.44 -5.09 -14.93
N ARG A 32 14.34 -4.40 -16.06
CA ARG A 32 13.34 -3.35 -16.28
C ARG A 32 11.92 -3.92 -16.28
N ASP A 33 11.69 -5.00 -17.00
CA ASP A 33 10.39 -5.66 -17.09
C ASP A 33 9.94 -6.22 -15.73
N LYS A 34 10.87 -6.80 -14.96
CA LYS A 34 10.59 -7.26 -13.61
C LYS A 34 10.14 -6.11 -12.70
N ARG A 35 10.85 -4.98 -12.72
CA ARG A 35 10.50 -3.78 -11.94
C ARG A 35 9.16 -3.20 -12.36
N LEU A 36 8.83 -3.19 -13.64
CA LEU A 36 7.52 -2.73 -14.14
C LEU A 36 6.39 -3.60 -13.62
N LYS A 37 6.54 -4.93 -13.68
CA LYS A 37 5.56 -5.88 -13.14
C LYS A 37 5.37 -5.71 -11.63
N GLN A 38 6.46 -5.56 -10.88
CA GLN A 38 6.40 -5.31 -9.43
C GLN A 38 5.68 -4.00 -9.12
N ARG A 39 5.93 -2.93 -9.90
CA ARG A 39 5.24 -1.65 -9.73
C ARG A 39 3.73 -1.77 -10.00
N GLN A 40 3.33 -2.45 -11.07
CA GLN A 40 1.92 -2.69 -11.39
C GLN A 40 1.23 -3.54 -10.31
N MET A 41 1.93 -4.53 -9.77
CA MET A 41 1.40 -5.34 -8.66
C MET A 41 1.23 -4.48 -7.40
N GLY A 42 2.21 -3.64 -7.06
CA GLY A 42 2.12 -2.72 -5.93
C GLY A 42 0.97 -1.72 -6.05
N GLU A 43 0.71 -1.22 -7.24
CA GLU A 43 -0.46 -0.36 -7.51
C GLU A 43 -1.78 -1.10 -7.26
N LYS A 44 -1.91 -2.32 -7.78
CA LYS A 44 -3.09 -3.17 -7.53
C LYS A 44 -3.30 -3.44 -6.04
N LEU A 45 -2.23 -3.70 -5.29
CA LEU A 45 -2.29 -3.90 -3.84
C LEU A 45 -2.72 -2.63 -3.10
N ALA A 46 -2.30 -1.44 -3.55
CA ALA A 46 -2.77 -0.18 -2.99
C ALA A 46 -4.29 0.01 -3.21
N PHE A 47 -4.78 -0.23 -4.42
CA PHE A 47 -6.22 -0.21 -4.71
C PHE A 47 -7.00 -1.24 -3.88
N LEU A 48 -6.47 -2.46 -3.75
CA LEU A 48 -7.09 -3.51 -2.96
C LEU A 48 -7.20 -3.12 -1.48
N SER A 49 -6.16 -2.49 -0.92
CA SER A 49 -6.19 -2.00 0.47
C SER A 49 -7.28 -0.96 0.68
N ILE A 50 -7.48 -0.06 -0.28
CA ILE A 50 -8.55 0.94 -0.20
C ILE A 50 -9.93 0.30 -0.38
N ALA A 51 -10.08 -0.67 -1.28
CA ALA A 51 -11.32 -1.42 -1.41
C ALA A 51 -11.70 -2.11 -0.09
N PHE A 52 -10.72 -2.70 0.61
CA PHE A 52 -10.95 -3.29 1.93
C PHE A 52 -11.39 -2.24 2.95
N LEU A 53 -10.76 -1.05 2.95
CA LEU A 53 -11.15 0.03 3.84
C LEU A 53 -12.61 0.46 3.59
N VAL A 54 -13.02 0.64 2.33
CA VAL A 54 -14.40 0.98 1.97
C VAL A 54 -15.39 -0.09 2.48
N VAL A 55 -15.06 -1.38 2.32
CA VAL A 55 -15.90 -2.48 2.85
C VAL A 55 -15.99 -2.42 4.37
N LEU A 56 -14.87 -2.14 5.07
CA LEU A 56 -14.84 -1.98 6.52
C LEU A 56 -15.72 -0.80 6.99
N GLU A 57 -15.68 0.31 6.25
CA GLU A 57 -16.51 1.48 6.55
C GLU A 57 -18.01 1.22 6.35
N ILE A 58 -18.37 0.56 5.24
CA ILE A 58 -19.76 0.18 4.96
C ILE A 58 -20.27 -0.75 6.07
N TRP A 59 -19.48 -1.76 6.44
CA TRP A 59 -19.82 -2.66 7.53
C TRP A 59 -19.97 -1.91 8.86
N GLY A 60 -19.00 -1.05 9.21
CA GLY A 60 -19.02 -0.22 10.39
C GLY A 60 -20.28 0.67 10.46
N TYR A 61 -20.68 1.25 9.33
CA TYR A 61 -21.91 2.04 9.22
C TYR A 61 -23.16 1.21 9.58
N PHE A 62 -23.29 0.01 9.04
CA PHE A 62 -24.41 -0.86 9.33
C PHE A 62 -24.46 -1.26 10.82
N VAL A 63 -23.31 -1.59 11.40
CA VAL A 63 -23.20 -1.93 12.81
C VAL A 63 -23.57 -0.74 13.70
N VAL A 64 -23.01 0.44 13.44
CA VAL A 64 -23.33 1.65 14.23
C VAL A 64 -24.79 2.00 14.12
N LYS A 65 -25.37 1.97 12.92
CA LYS A 65 -26.79 2.23 12.69
C LYS A 65 -27.70 1.29 13.50
N THR A 66 -27.30 0.02 13.65
CA THR A 66 -28.09 -0.99 14.36
C THR A 66 -27.94 -0.90 15.88
N ILE A 67 -26.72 -0.63 16.38
CA ILE A 67 -26.43 -0.70 17.82
C ILE A 67 -26.56 0.65 18.51
N LYS A 68 -26.06 1.72 17.89
CA LYS A 68 -25.99 3.08 18.44
C LYS A 68 -26.19 4.13 17.35
N PRO A 69 -27.43 4.39 16.91
CA PRO A 69 -27.73 5.35 15.85
C PRO A 69 -27.26 6.76 16.17
N ASP A 70 -27.11 7.13 17.43
CA ASP A 70 -26.63 8.46 17.87
C ASP A 70 -25.18 8.75 17.41
N LEU A 71 -24.41 7.70 17.10
CA LEU A 71 -23.03 7.83 16.60
C LEU A 71 -22.94 7.97 15.08
N LEU A 72 -24.03 7.97 14.35
CA LEU A 72 -24.02 8.07 12.87
C LEU A 72 -23.35 9.37 12.40
N ALA A 73 -23.56 10.49 13.07
CA ALA A 73 -22.91 11.77 12.72
C ALA A 73 -21.38 11.66 12.78
N TYR A 74 -20.85 10.99 13.79
CA TYR A 74 -19.41 10.72 13.91
C TYR A 74 -18.90 9.81 12.78
N GLN A 75 -19.67 8.79 12.39
CA GLN A 75 -19.32 7.89 11.29
C GLN A 75 -19.27 8.66 9.95
N TYR A 76 -20.21 9.54 9.67
CA TYR A 76 -20.18 10.39 8.48
C TYR A 76 -18.96 11.30 8.46
N PHE A 77 -18.63 11.93 9.60
CA PHE A 77 -17.45 12.79 9.70
C PHE A 77 -16.17 12.02 9.44
N ARG A 78 -16.03 10.81 9.99
CA ARG A 78 -14.91 9.92 9.76
C ARG A 78 -14.77 9.58 8.28
N PHE A 79 -15.85 9.19 7.63
CA PHE A 79 -15.87 8.89 6.20
C PHE A 79 -15.42 10.08 5.34
N LEU A 80 -15.87 11.29 5.66
CA LEU A 80 -15.44 12.51 4.98
C LEU A 80 -13.95 12.77 5.12
N LEU A 81 -13.35 12.45 6.26
CA LEU A 81 -11.90 12.58 6.47
C LEU A 81 -11.09 11.53 5.69
N GLU A 82 -11.65 10.35 5.43
CA GLU A 82 -10.96 9.30 4.70
C GLU A 82 -10.75 9.63 3.22
N ILE A 83 -11.62 10.44 2.62
CA ILE A 83 -11.48 10.85 1.21
C ILE A 83 -10.16 11.59 0.96
N PRO A 84 -9.85 12.72 1.64
CA PRO A 84 -8.58 13.41 1.46
C PRO A 84 -7.39 12.54 1.89
N MET A 85 -7.52 11.74 2.95
CA MET A 85 -6.46 10.84 3.38
C MET A 85 -6.11 9.81 2.31
N THR A 86 -7.11 9.26 1.62
CA THR A 86 -6.92 8.34 0.50
C THR A 86 -6.16 9.02 -0.65
N PHE A 87 -6.50 10.26 -0.96
CA PHE A 87 -5.77 11.06 -1.95
C PHE A 87 -4.30 11.23 -1.58
N PHE A 88 -4.00 11.62 -0.33
CA PHE A 88 -2.62 11.76 0.14
C PHE A 88 -1.87 10.42 0.16
N PHE A 89 -2.54 9.32 0.46
CA PHE A 89 -1.97 7.98 0.40
C PHE A 89 -1.52 7.63 -1.03
N PHE A 90 -2.37 7.84 -2.05
CA PHE A 90 -2.00 7.60 -3.46
C PHE A 90 -0.88 8.51 -3.96
N ASN A 91 -0.77 9.71 -3.40
CA ASN A 91 0.33 10.63 -3.70
C ASN A 91 1.64 10.31 -2.95
N GLY A 92 1.70 9.18 -2.23
CA GLY A 92 2.91 8.72 -1.57
C GLY A 92 3.30 9.48 -0.30
N HIS A 93 2.35 10.14 0.36
CA HIS A 93 2.62 10.81 1.64
C HIS A 93 2.83 9.81 2.76
N GLN A 94 4.00 9.85 3.41
CA GLN A 94 4.38 8.90 4.44
C GLN A 94 3.48 8.92 5.67
N TRP A 95 3.00 10.09 6.08
CA TRP A 95 2.07 10.20 7.20
C TRP A 95 0.73 9.52 6.91
N ALA A 96 0.20 9.64 5.67
CA ALA A 96 -1.01 8.95 5.26
C ALA A 96 -0.82 7.42 5.31
N LEU A 97 0.32 6.91 4.83
CA LEU A 97 0.65 5.48 4.96
C LEU A 97 0.63 5.00 6.42
N TRP A 98 1.20 5.79 7.35
CA TRP A 98 1.20 5.41 8.77
C TRP A 98 -0.19 5.41 9.38
N ILE A 99 -1.06 6.35 8.99
CA ILE A 99 -2.46 6.36 9.45
C ILE A 99 -3.21 5.14 8.91
N PHE A 100 -3.05 4.79 7.62
CA PHE A 100 -3.65 3.57 7.07
C PHE A 100 -3.15 2.30 7.78
N ARG A 101 -1.85 2.20 8.04
CA ARG A 101 -1.25 1.10 8.80
C ARG A 101 -1.86 0.97 10.19
N ALA A 102 -1.93 2.08 10.92
CA ALA A 102 -2.56 2.11 12.23
C ALA A 102 -4.04 1.72 12.16
N GLY A 103 -4.79 2.28 11.19
CA GLY A 103 -6.20 1.95 10.97
C GLY A 103 -6.42 0.45 10.79
N PHE A 104 -5.68 -0.19 9.88
CA PHE A 104 -5.79 -1.63 9.67
C PHE A 104 -5.33 -2.46 10.87
N ALA A 105 -4.25 -2.07 11.54
CA ALA A 105 -3.74 -2.78 12.71
C ALA A 105 -4.72 -2.74 13.89
N PHE A 106 -5.42 -1.62 14.08
CA PHE A 106 -6.41 -1.48 15.16
C PHE A 106 -7.80 -2.02 14.79
N SER A 107 -8.15 -2.11 13.50
CA SER A 107 -9.47 -2.57 13.07
C SER A 107 -9.72 -4.04 13.38
N ALA A 108 -8.72 -4.92 13.32
CA ALA A 108 -8.87 -6.33 13.65
C ALA A 108 -9.22 -6.55 15.14
N PRO A 109 -8.45 -6.04 16.13
CA PRO A 109 -8.83 -6.17 17.53
C PRO A 109 -10.15 -5.46 17.87
N ALA A 110 -10.45 -4.33 17.23
CA ALA A 110 -11.74 -3.66 17.41
C ALA A 110 -12.91 -4.50 16.90
N ALA A 111 -12.78 -5.16 15.76
CA ALA A 111 -13.78 -6.06 15.22
C ALA A 111 -13.98 -7.30 16.11
N ILE A 112 -12.88 -7.88 16.63
CA ILE A 112 -12.96 -9.01 17.58
C ILE A 112 -13.68 -8.58 18.86
N TYR A 113 -13.30 -7.42 19.43
CA TYR A 113 -13.98 -6.89 20.62
C TYR A 113 -15.48 -6.70 20.38
N LEU A 114 -15.85 -6.18 19.22
CA LEU A 114 -17.25 -6.01 18.84
C LEU A 114 -17.98 -7.36 18.72
N CYS A 115 -17.33 -8.39 18.15
CA CYS A 115 -17.90 -9.75 18.13
C CYS A 115 -18.22 -10.27 19.52
N VAL A 116 -17.29 -10.10 20.47
CA VAL A 116 -17.49 -10.51 21.87
C VAL A 116 -18.67 -9.77 22.50
N LEU A 117 -18.79 -8.46 22.26
CA LEU A 117 -19.92 -7.68 22.76
C LEU A 117 -21.26 -8.12 22.15
N LEU A 118 -21.28 -8.46 20.85
CA LEU A 118 -22.49 -8.93 20.17
C LEU A 118 -22.94 -10.30 20.69
N ILE A 119 -22.01 -11.21 20.98
CA ILE A 119 -22.30 -12.52 21.57
C ILE A 119 -22.89 -12.35 22.97
N HIS A 120 -22.39 -11.44 23.78
CA HIS A 120 -22.92 -11.17 25.12
C HIS A 120 -24.32 -10.52 25.12
N ARG A 121 -24.73 -9.96 23.99
CA ARG A 121 -26.05 -9.36 23.80
C ARG A 121 -26.87 -10.19 22.82
N ASP A 122 -27.39 -11.30 23.20
CA ASP A 122 -28.13 -12.30 22.41
C ASP A 122 -29.07 -11.76 21.31
N VAL A 123 -29.45 -10.49 21.41
CA VAL A 123 -30.30 -9.77 20.44
C VAL A 123 -29.67 -9.60 19.05
N TYR A 124 -28.34 -9.64 18.96
CA TYR A 124 -27.61 -9.33 17.70
C TYR A 124 -26.83 -10.52 17.15
N LEU A 125 -27.22 -11.74 17.49
CA LEU A 125 -26.53 -12.98 17.10
C LEU A 125 -26.35 -13.10 15.57
N PHE A 126 -27.28 -12.55 14.78
CA PHE A 126 -27.20 -12.55 13.32
C PHE A 126 -26.06 -11.68 12.76
N LEU A 127 -25.54 -10.71 13.54
CA LEU A 127 -24.41 -9.87 13.13
C LEU A 127 -23.06 -10.54 13.36
N VAL A 128 -22.99 -11.55 14.21
CA VAL A 128 -21.73 -12.25 14.56
C VAL A 128 -21.05 -12.86 13.33
N PRO A 129 -21.73 -13.60 12.43
CA PRO A 129 -21.11 -14.14 11.23
C PRO A 129 -20.54 -13.06 10.32
N THR A 130 -21.19 -11.88 10.22
CA THR A 130 -20.74 -10.79 9.36
C THR A 130 -19.49 -10.10 9.90
N ALA A 131 -19.23 -10.21 11.22
CA ALA A 131 -18.07 -9.58 11.85
C ALA A 131 -16.74 -10.32 11.55
N PHE A 132 -16.79 -11.57 11.08
CA PHE A 132 -15.57 -12.27 10.60
C PHE A 132 -14.99 -11.62 9.34
N ILE A 133 -15.84 -11.05 8.48
CA ILE A 133 -15.39 -10.38 7.24
C ILE A 133 -14.42 -9.23 7.56
N PRO A 134 -14.74 -8.24 8.42
CA PRO A 134 -13.83 -7.18 8.76
C PRO A 134 -12.56 -7.67 9.45
N VAL A 135 -12.60 -8.71 10.26
CA VAL A 135 -11.40 -9.29 10.88
C VAL A 135 -10.44 -9.81 9.80
N ILE A 136 -10.95 -10.61 8.87
CA ILE A 136 -10.14 -11.17 7.77
C ILE A 136 -9.57 -10.06 6.88
N LEU A 137 -10.41 -9.09 6.46
CA LEU A 137 -9.98 -7.97 5.62
C LEU A 137 -8.93 -7.10 6.32
N SER A 138 -9.07 -6.87 7.61
CA SER A 138 -8.11 -6.11 8.41
C SER A 138 -6.76 -6.81 8.50
N ILE A 139 -6.74 -8.13 8.69
CA ILE A 139 -5.52 -8.92 8.72
C ILE A 139 -4.83 -8.87 7.35
N ILE A 140 -5.56 -9.12 6.26
CA ILE A 140 -5.01 -9.09 4.90
C ILE A 140 -4.49 -7.68 4.57
N GLY A 141 -5.26 -6.63 4.87
CA GLY A 141 -4.84 -5.23 4.67
C GLY A 141 -3.57 -4.89 5.44
N THR A 142 -3.46 -5.36 6.69
CA THR A 142 -2.25 -5.20 7.50
C THR A 142 -1.04 -5.89 6.84
N ILE A 143 -1.20 -7.14 6.38
CA ILE A 143 -0.13 -7.87 5.70
C ILE A 143 0.31 -7.13 4.42
N ILE A 144 -0.62 -6.64 3.61
CA ILE A 144 -0.30 -5.88 2.40
C ILE A 144 0.52 -4.64 2.73
N LEU A 145 0.07 -3.84 3.70
CA LEU A 145 0.68 -2.56 4.03
C LEU A 145 2.03 -2.67 4.75
N PHE A 146 2.27 -3.76 5.50
CA PHE A 146 3.50 -3.92 6.28
C PHE A 146 4.51 -4.87 5.63
N ALA A 147 4.06 -5.97 5.02
CA ALA A 147 4.93 -7.06 4.58
C ALA A 147 5.14 -7.12 3.06
N SER A 148 4.27 -6.48 2.24
CA SER A 148 4.40 -6.56 0.78
C SER A 148 5.54 -5.68 0.26
N GLU A 149 6.57 -6.31 -0.30
CA GLU A 149 7.68 -5.62 -0.96
C GLU A 149 7.22 -4.83 -2.18
N ASP A 150 6.33 -5.40 -2.99
CA ASP A 150 5.81 -4.78 -4.20
C ASP A 150 5.03 -3.49 -3.89
N PHE A 151 4.21 -3.52 -2.82
CA PHE A 151 3.53 -2.34 -2.32
C PHE A 151 4.52 -1.26 -1.87
N MET A 152 5.54 -1.63 -1.09
CA MET A 152 6.55 -0.69 -0.59
C MET A 152 7.39 -0.08 -1.72
N LEU A 153 7.70 -0.85 -2.76
CA LEU A 153 8.38 -0.35 -3.95
C LEU A 153 7.54 0.67 -4.72
N HIS A 154 6.25 0.36 -4.93
CA HIS A 154 5.30 1.29 -5.54
C HIS A 154 5.20 2.60 -4.75
N PHE A 155 5.04 2.51 -3.43
CA PHE A 155 4.91 3.67 -2.55
C PHE A 155 6.18 4.55 -2.55
N LYS A 156 7.38 3.95 -2.48
CA LYS A 156 8.66 4.67 -2.59
C LYS A 156 8.80 5.38 -3.92
N HIS A 157 8.35 4.76 -5.02
CA HIS A 157 8.40 5.36 -6.34
C HIS A 157 7.49 6.59 -6.43
N LYS A 158 6.25 6.50 -5.97
CA LYS A 158 5.32 7.64 -5.91
C LYS A 158 5.86 8.80 -5.07
N ARG A 159 6.48 8.49 -3.95
CA ARG A 159 7.16 9.49 -3.13
C ARG A 159 8.31 10.18 -3.86
N HIS A 160 9.09 9.43 -4.64
CA HIS A 160 10.20 9.99 -5.42
C HIS A 160 9.69 10.85 -6.57
N GLU A 161 8.68 10.42 -7.31
CA GLU A 161 8.03 11.23 -8.35
C GLU A 161 7.58 12.58 -7.77
N ARG A 162 6.91 12.60 -6.62
CA ARG A 162 6.48 13.85 -5.98
C ARG A 162 7.66 14.77 -5.66
N SER A 163 8.76 14.25 -5.10
CA SER A 163 9.92 15.07 -4.71
C SER A 163 10.66 15.73 -5.88
N ILE A 164 10.28 15.41 -7.13
CA ILE A 164 10.82 16.04 -8.34
C ILE A 164 9.97 17.26 -8.72
N TYR A 165 8.71 17.31 -8.29
CA TYR A 165 7.76 18.38 -8.65
C TYR A 165 7.55 19.41 -7.52
N ASP A 166 7.98 19.11 -6.29
CA ASP A 166 8.02 20.02 -5.14
C ASP A 166 9.38 20.76 -5.11
#